data_5f38d07858c40f717b8fa26d19856431
#
_entry.id   5f38d07858c40f717b8fa26d19856431
#
_cell.length_a   1.000
_cell.length_b   1.000
_cell.length_c   1.000
_cell.angle_alpha   90.00
_cell.angle_beta   90.00
_cell.angle_gamma   90.00
#
_symmetry.space_group_name_H-M   'P 1'
#
loop_
_entity.id
_entity.type
_entity.pdbx_description
1 polymer ?
#
loop_
_entity_poly.entity_id
_entity_poly.type
_entity_poly.pdbx_seq_one_letter_code
_entity_poly.pdbx_strand_id
1 'polypeptide(L)'
;MITTLMIIVFVLGYMAIALEHSIKVDKAASALIIGGLAWALYAFTGVDAHHLNEHLAHHLVDIAEILFFLLGAMTIVELIDAHEGFSIITDKITTNKKVALMWILSIITFFFSAALDNLTTAIVMSALLTKLIKDKENLWMFAGIVILSANAGGAWSPIGDITTIMLWIGGQVTASNIITSVFLPSVVCALVPLIYLTFKLKGEVTRPVKLESKEHYTDPTTSFERNL
;
A
#
# COMPACT_ATOMS: atom_id res chain seq x y z
N MET A 1 -1.13 -11.97 38.92
CA MET A 1 -2.53 -12.12 38.50
C MET A 1 -2.91 -11.16 37.38
N ILE A 2 -2.73 -9.85 37.52
CA ILE A 2 -3.06 -8.87 36.47
C ILE A 2 -2.22 -9.07 35.21
N THR A 3 -0.90 -9.29 35.34
CA THR A 3 -0.01 -9.56 34.22
C THR A 3 -0.42 -10.80 33.43
N THR A 4 -0.83 -11.87 34.13
CA THR A 4 -1.35 -13.10 33.48
C THR A 4 -2.64 -12.80 32.71
N LEU A 5 -3.52 -11.96 33.24
CA LEU A 5 -4.75 -11.54 32.59
C LEU A 5 -4.45 -10.70 31.33
N MET A 6 -3.47 -9.78 31.38
CA MET A 6 -3.01 -9.02 30.24
C MET A 6 -2.52 -9.94 29.10
N ILE A 7 -1.72 -10.97 29.45
CA ILE A 7 -1.23 -11.96 28.48
C ILE A 7 -2.41 -12.70 27.84
N ILE A 8 -3.39 -13.13 28.64
CA ILE A 8 -4.58 -13.82 28.13
C ILE A 8 -5.39 -12.91 27.19
N VAL A 9 -5.62 -11.65 27.56
CA VAL A 9 -6.32 -10.67 26.74
C VAL A 9 -5.58 -10.45 25.41
N PHE A 10 -4.25 -10.32 25.48
CA PHE A 10 -3.43 -10.17 24.27
C PHE A 10 -3.54 -11.39 23.34
N VAL A 11 -3.37 -12.62 23.87
CA VAL A 11 -3.44 -13.84 23.09
C VAL A 11 -4.83 -14.06 22.47
N LEU A 12 -5.90 -13.87 23.26
CA LEU A 12 -7.27 -14.00 22.76
C LEU A 12 -7.59 -12.94 21.70
N GLY A 13 -7.11 -11.73 21.91
CA GLY A 13 -7.28 -10.65 20.97
C GLY A 13 -6.52 -10.88 19.66
N TYR A 14 -5.30 -11.37 19.74
CA TYR A 14 -4.54 -11.72 18.54
C TYR A 14 -5.18 -12.86 17.76
N MET A 15 -5.77 -13.84 18.45
CA MET A 15 -6.60 -14.88 17.82
C MET A 15 -7.84 -14.28 17.15
N ALA A 16 -8.50 -13.28 17.75
CA ALA A 16 -9.63 -12.61 17.15
C ALA A 16 -9.22 -11.86 15.86
N ILE A 17 -8.08 -11.16 15.86
CA ILE A 17 -7.51 -10.53 14.66
C ILE A 17 -7.22 -11.57 13.56
N ALA A 18 -6.59 -12.70 13.92
CA ALA A 18 -6.27 -13.75 12.96
C ALA A 18 -7.52 -14.46 12.40
N LEU A 19 -8.60 -14.52 13.18
CA LEU A 19 -9.87 -15.13 12.80
C LEU A 19 -10.90 -14.12 12.27
N GLU A 20 -10.48 -12.91 11.88
CA GLU A 20 -11.32 -11.84 11.34
C GLU A 20 -12.40 -12.37 10.39
N HIS A 21 -12.00 -13.19 9.44
CA HIS A 21 -12.89 -13.73 8.40
C HIS A 21 -13.99 -14.64 8.96
N SER A 22 -13.68 -15.37 10.03
CA SER A 22 -14.60 -16.33 10.68
C SER A 22 -15.58 -15.63 11.61
N ILE A 23 -15.11 -14.66 12.40
CA ILE A 23 -15.92 -13.95 13.38
C ILE A 23 -16.63 -12.73 12.78
N LYS A 24 -16.28 -12.32 11.55
CA LYS A 24 -16.84 -11.16 10.83
C LYS A 24 -16.73 -9.84 11.62
N VAL A 25 -15.70 -9.69 12.41
CA VAL A 25 -15.34 -8.46 13.13
C VAL A 25 -14.05 -7.93 12.53
N ASP A 26 -14.04 -6.67 12.15
CA ASP A 26 -12.86 -6.00 11.58
C ASP A 26 -11.67 -6.06 12.54
N LYS A 27 -10.49 -6.36 12.00
CA LYS A 27 -9.26 -6.48 12.77
C LYS A 27 -8.88 -5.21 13.52
N ALA A 28 -9.19 -4.02 12.97
CA ALA A 28 -8.91 -2.74 13.62
C ALA A 28 -9.80 -2.57 14.86
N ALA A 29 -11.09 -2.96 14.79
CA ALA A 29 -11.99 -2.96 15.94
C ALA A 29 -11.48 -3.90 17.04
N SER A 30 -11.07 -5.12 16.67
CA SER A 30 -10.49 -6.08 17.61
C SER A 30 -9.21 -5.51 18.25
N ALA A 31 -8.31 -4.92 17.47
CA ALA A 31 -7.06 -4.33 17.97
C ALA A 31 -7.32 -3.16 18.96
N LEU A 32 -8.26 -2.28 18.64
CA LEU A 32 -8.64 -1.16 19.52
C LEU A 32 -9.22 -1.64 20.86
N ILE A 33 -10.09 -2.65 20.84
CA ILE A 33 -10.66 -3.25 22.05
C ILE A 33 -9.56 -3.86 22.91
N ILE A 34 -8.64 -4.62 22.31
CA ILE A 34 -7.53 -5.24 23.04
C ILE A 34 -6.63 -4.19 23.64
N GLY A 35 -6.26 -3.16 22.85
CA GLY A 35 -5.44 -2.04 23.32
C GLY A 35 -6.09 -1.34 24.52
N GLY A 36 -7.37 -0.98 24.43
CA GLY A 36 -8.11 -0.35 25.51
C GLY A 36 -8.20 -1.23 26.77
N LEU A 37 -8.47 -2.53 26.61
CA LEU A 37 -8.49 -3.49 27.72
C LEU A 37 -7.11 -3.67 28.36
N ALA A 38 -6.05 -3.75 27.56
CA ALA A 38 -4.67 -3.87 28.06
C ALA A 38 -4.28 -2.64 28.89
N TRP A 39 -4.57 -1.43 28.42
CA TRP A 39 -4.35 -0.19 29.14
C TRP A 39 -5.19 -0.12 30.43
N ALA A 40 -6.46 -0.52 30.40
CA ALA A 40 -7.29 -0.60 31.58
C ALA A 40 -6.71 -1.54 32.63
N LEU A 41 -6.27 -2.74 32.22
CA LEU A 41 -5.61 -3.69 33.12
C LEU A 41 -4.28 -3.17 33.64
N TYR A 42 -3.52 -2.46 32.82
CA TYR A 42 -2.25 -1.84 33.24
C TYR A 42 -2.50 -0.78 34.33
N ALA A 43 -3.56 0.02 34.23
CA ALA A 43 -3.93 0.96 35.26
C ALA A 43 -4.20 0.30 36.63
N PHE A 44 -4.69 -0.95 36.64
CA PHE A 44 -4.93 -1.72 37.90
C PHE A 44 -3.67 -2.37 38.47
N THR A 45 -2.49 -2.23 37.85
CA THR A 45 -1.24 -2.79 38.39
C THR A 45 -0.65 -1.99 39.55
N GLY A 46 -1.25 -0.84 39.89
CA GLY A 46 -0.76 0.05 40.95
C GLY A 46 0.29 1.03 40.49
N VAL A 47 0.47 1.22 39.19
CA VAL A 47 1.33 2.28 38.62
C VAL A 47 0.72 3.63 38.97
N ASP A 48 1.60 4.58 39.37
CA ASP A 48 1.18 5.95 39.67
C ASP A 48 0.47 6.59 38.43
N ALA A 49 -0.61 7.33 38.70
CA ALA A 49 -1.41 7.94 37.63
C ALA A 49 -0.60 8.90 36.74
N HIS A 50 0.40 9.56 37.29
CA HIS A 50 1.28 10.45 36.52
C HIS A 50 2.10 9.64 35.50
N HIS A 51 2.79 8.59 35.93
CA HIS A 51 3.54 7.71 35.05
C HIS A 51 2.65 7.01 34.02
N LEU A 52 1.44 6.58 34.40
CA LEU A 52 0.49 5.99 33.48
C LEU A 52 0.12 6.94 32.34
N ASN A 53 -0.19 8.20 32.69
CA ASN A 53 -0.53 9.23 31.68
C ASN A 53 0.66 9.59 30.79
N GLU A 54 1.86 9.67 31.36
CA GLU A 54 3.08 9.97 30.61
C GLU A 54 3.38 8.86 29.57
N HIS A 55 3.31 7.59 29.98
CA HIS A 55 3.48 6.45 29.08
C HIS A 55 2.40 6.42 27.97
N LEU A 56 1.14 6.66 28.33
CA LEU A 56 0.06 6.71 27.35
C LEU A 56 0.25 7.85 26.37
N ALA A 57 0.60 9.05 26.84
CA ALA A 57 0.86 10.21 26.00
C ALA A 57 2.02 9.95 25.04
N HIS A 58 3.12 9.34 25.50
CA HIS A 58 4.27 9.00 24.66
C HIS A 58 3.86 8.08 23.51
N HIS A 59 3.17 6.99 23.81
CA HIS A 59 2.71 6.07 22.76
C HIS A 59 1.69 6.71 21.79
N LEU A 60 0.83 7.61 22.29
CA LEU A 60 -0.11 8.33 21.42
C LEU A 60 0.62 9.31 20.50
N VAL A 61 1.70 9.95 20.96
CA VAL A 61 2.55 10.81 20.11
C VAL A 61 3.20 10.00 19.02
N ASP A 62 3.82 8.85 19.34
CA ASP A 62 4.46 7.96 18.36
C ASP A 62 3.47 7.52 17.26
N ILE A 63 2.24 7.15 17.66
CA ILE A 63 1.19 6.78 16.73
C ILE A 63 0.74 7.99 15.89
N ALA A 64 0.57 9.15 16.51
CA ALA A 64 0.16 10.37 15.82
C ALA A 64 1.17 10.81 14.76
N GLU A 65 2.48 10.72 15.02
CA GLU A 65 3.53 11.02 14.05
C GLU A 65 3.38 10.16 12.79
N ILE A 66 3.16 8.85 12.97
CA ILE A 66 2.95 7.92 11.86
C ILE A 66 1.67 8.27 11.08
N LEU A 67 0.56 8.53 11.79
CA LEU A 67 -0.73 8.85 11.17
C LEU A 67 -0.67 10.17 10.37
N PHE A 68 -0.05 11.21 10.91
CA PHE A 68 0.10 12.49 10.20
C PHE A 68 1.02 12.36 8.99
N PHE A 69 2.10 11.58 9.11
CA PHE A 69 2.97 11.29 7.97
C PHE A 69 2.19 10.57 6.84
N LEU A 70 1.47 9.50 7.20
CA LEU A 70 0.66 8.74 6.23
C LEU A 70 -0.43 9.61 5.60
N LEU A 71 -1.14 10.41 6.39
CA LEU A 71 -2.17 11.32 5.88
C LEU A 71 -1.60 12.30 4.86
N GLY A 72 -0.46 12.92 5.16
CA GLY A 72 0.22 13.83 4.25
C GLY A 72 0.68 13.13 2.95
N ALA A 73 1.33 11.99 3.08
CA ALA A 73 1.82 11.21 1.94
C ALA A 73 0.66 10.76 1.03
N MET A 74 -0.39 10.16 1.61
CA MET A 74 -1.55 9.70 0.84
C MET A 74 -2.30 10.85 0.17
N THR A 75 -2.43 12.01 0.83
CA THR A 75 -3.06 13.19 0.24
C THR A 75 -2.31 13.66 -1.01
N ILE A 76 -0.97 13.66 -0.97
CA ILE A 76 -0.14 14.04 -2.13
C ILE A 76 -0.33 13.05 -3.27
N VAL A 77 -0.33 11.76 -2.98
CA VAL A 77 -0.50 10.71 -3.99
C VAL A 77 -1.88 10.76 -4.62
N GLU A 78 -2.93 10.95 -3.82
CA GLU A 78 -4.31 11.08 -4.30
C GLU A 78 -4.48 12.33 -5.18
N LEU A 79 -3.81 13.42 -4.84
CA LEU A 79 -3.79 14.64 -5.67
C LEU A 79 -3.11 14.37 -7.03
N ILE A 80 -2.02 13.62 -7.06
CA ILE A 80 -1.34 13.24 -8.31
C ILE A 80 -2.25 12.33 -9.16
N ASP A 81 -2.94 11.38 -8.54
CA ASP A 81 -3.87 10.47 -9.23
C ASP A 81 -5.09 11.22 -9.77
N ALA A 82 -5.69 12.09 -8.99
CA ALA A 82 -6.83 12.93 -9.40
C ALA A 82 -6.52 13.83 -10.61
N HIS A 83 -5.27 14.21 -10.80
CA HIS A 83 -4.79 14.97 -11.96
C HIS A 83 -4.22 14.09 -13.08
N GLU A 84 -4.55 12.80 -13.08
CA GLU A 84 -4.04 11.82 -14.06
C GLU A 84 -2.50 11.82 -14.19
N GLY A 85 -1.78 12.18 -13.12
CA GLY A 85 -0.32 12.28 -13.13
C GLY A 85 0.38 10.98 -13.53
N PHE A 86 -0.26 9.83 -13.30
CA PHE A 86 0.24 8.52 -13.70
C PHE A 86 -0.01 8.19 -15.19
N SER A 87 -0.92 8.90 -15.87
CA SER A 87 -1.23 8.68 -17.30
C SER A 87 -0.02 8.98 -18.19
N ILE A 88 0.82 9.94 -17.79
CA ILE A 88 2.05 10.31 -18.51
C ILE A 88 2.97 9.08 -18.74
N ILE A 89 2.97 8.15 -17.79
CA ILE A 89 3.79 6.93 -17.88
C ILE A 89 3.04 5.85 -18.65
N THR A 90 1.75 5.74 -18.43
CA THR A 90 0.92 4.68 -19.00
C THR A 90 0.74 4.84 -20.49
N ASP A 91 0.61 6.08 -20.98
CA ASP A 91 0.45 6.38 -22.41
C ASP A 91 1.69 6.04 -23.24
N LYS A 92 2.86 5.96 -22.59
CA LYS A 92 4.10 5.53 -23.23
C LYS A 92 4.21 4.00 -23.38
N ILE A 93 3.34 3.23 -22.74
CA ILE A 93 3.36 1.77 -22.82
C ILE A 93 2.61 1.32 -24.08
N THR A 94 3.33 1.18 -25.18
CA THR A 94 2.76 0.82 -26.49
C THR A 94 2.86 -0.67 -26.81
N THR A 95 3.68 -1.44 -26.11
CA THR A 95 3.92 -2.86 -26.39
C THR A 95 2.72 -3.74 -26.04
N ASN A 96 2.44 -4.73 -26.90
CA ASN A 96 1.45 -5.78 -26.63
C ASN A 96 2.09 -7.11 -26.26
N LYS A 97 3.41 -7.26 -26.40
CA LYS A 97 4.11 -8.50 -26.06
C LYS A 97 4.07 -8.73 -24.55
N LYS A 98 3.54 -9.87 -24.11
CA LYS A 98 3.35 -10.19 -22.68
C LYS A 98 4.63 -10.04 -21.87
N VAL A 99 5.75 -10.57 -22.34
CA VAL A 99 7.03 -10.51 -21.64
C VAL A 99 7.52 -9.07 -21.50
N ALA A 100 7.51 -8.30 -22.59
CA ALA A 100 7.95 -6.91 -22.55
C ALA A 100 7.06 -6.04 -21.63
N LEU A 101 5.74 -6.22 -21.72
CA LEU A 101 4.77 -5.54 -20.86
C LEU A 101 5.00 -5.89 -19.38
N MET A 102 5.21 -7.17 -19.07
CA MET A 102 5.53 -7.64 -17.73
C MET A 102 6.75 -6.93 -17.14
N TRP A 103 7.87 -6.90 -17.88
CA TRP A 103 9.09 -6.25 -17.42
C TRP A 103 8.91 -4.75 -17.20
N ILE A 104 8.27 -4.06 -18.15
CA ILE A 104 8.03 -2.61 -18.06
C ILE A 104 7.17 -2.30 -16.83
N LEU A 105 6.04 -2.98 -16.66
CA LEU A 105 5.15 -2.78 -15.53
C LEU A 105 5.83 -3.09 -14.20
N SER A 106 6.58 -4.19 -14.13
CA SER A 106 7.28 -4.59 -12.90
C SER A 106 8.35 -3.59 -12.48
N ILE A 107 9.15 -3.10 -13.43
CA ILE A 107 10.20 -2.11 -13.15
C ILE A 107 9.57 -0.79 -12.67
N ILE A 108 8.55 -0.31 -13.39
CA ILE A 108 7.84 0.91 -13.01
C ILE A 108 7.22 0.74 -11.62
N THR A 109 6.52 -0.36 -11.38
CA THR A 109 5.88 -0.65 -10.09
C THR A 109 6.90 -0.73 -8.96
N PHE A 110 8.04 -1.38 -9.18
CA PHE A 110 9.09 -1.53 -8.18
C PHE A 110 9.63 -0.17 -7.70
N PHE A 111 9.94 0.74 -8.62
CA PHE A 111 10.44 2.07 -8.25
C PHE A 111 9.34 3.00 -7.75
N PHE A 112 8.12 2.89 -8.26
CA PHE A 112 6.99 3.67 -7.77
C PHE A 112 6.67 3.33 -6.33
N SER A 113 6.66 2.06 -6.00
CA SER A 113 6.38 1.60 -4.64
C SER A 113 7.42 2.09 -3.63
N ALA A 114 8.66 2.25 -4.06
CA ALA A 114 9.69 2.84 -3.20
C ALA A 114 9.44 4.33 -2.87
N ALA A 115 8.67 5.03 -3.70
CA ALA A 115 8.39 6.46 -3.56
C ALA A 115 6.99 6.77 -3.01
N LEU A 116 5.98 5.92 -3.31
CA LEU A 116 4.57 6.18 -3.02
C LEU A 116 4.02 5.34 -1.87
N ASP A 117 4.45 4.21 -1.63
CA ASP A 117 4.02 3.05 -0.86
C ASP A 117 3.47 1.90 -1.73
N ASN A 118 3.53 0.70 -1.15
CA ASN A 118 3.19 -0.53 -1.87
C ASN A 118 1.68 -0.68 -2.12
N LEU A 119 0.83 -0.26 -1.19
CA LEU A 119 -0.61 -0.39 -1.30
C LEU A 119 -1.16 0.55 -2.38
N THR A 120 -0.81 1.83 -2.30
CA THR A 120 -1.23 2.84 -3.28
C THR A 120 -0.72 2.49 -4.67
N THR A 121 0.56 2.11 -4.77
CA THR A 121 1.14 1.68 -6.05
C THR A 121 0.42 0.46 -6.63
N ALA A 122 0.09 -0.54 -5.80
CA ALA A 122 -0.66 -1.71 -6.27
C ALA A 122 -2.05 -1.34 -6.78
N ILE A 123 -2.77 -0.42 -6.12
CA ILE A 123 -4.08 0.05 -6.54
C ILE A 123 -3.99 0.78 -7.89
N VAL A 124 -3.11 1.79 -7.99
CA VAL A 124 -2.92 2.60 -9.21
C VAL A 124 -2.51 1.72 -10.38
N MET A 125 -1.53 0.85 -10.20
CA MET A 125 -1.05 -0.04 -11.26
C MET A 125 -2.08 -1.11 -11.64
N SER A 126 -2.90 -1.58 -10.69
CA SER A 126 -4.01 -2.50 -10.99
C SER A 126 -5.11 -1.82 -11.80
N ALA A 127 -5.45 -0.57 -11.49
CA ALA A 127 -6.37 0.23 -12.29
C ALA A 127 -5.84 0.45 -13.71
N LEU A 128 -4.53 0.70 -13.86
CA LEU A 128 -3.88 0.78 -15.15
C LEU A 128 -3.96 -0.53 -15.95
N LEU A 129 -3.77 -1.69 -15.30
CA LEU A 129 -3.86 -2.98 -15.97
C LEU A 129 -5.20 -3.18 -16.67
N THR A 130 -6.30 -2.71 -16.10
CA THR A 130 -7.63 -2.80 -16.71
C THR A 130 -7.74 -2.02 -18.02
N LYS A 131 -6.94 -0.96 -18.18
CA LYS A 131 -6.84 -0.16 -19.42
C LYS A 131 -5.93 -0.82 -20.46
N LEU A 132 -5.00 -1.68 -20.04
CA LEU A 132 -4.02 -2.32 -20.92
C LEU A 132 -4.41 -3.74 -21.34
N ILE A 133 -5.15 -4.48 -20.52
CA ILE A 133 -5.41 -5.91 -20.69
C ILE A 133 -6.90 -6.19 -20.60
N LYS A 134 -7.49 -6.69 -21.69
CA LYS A 134 -8.91 -7.07 -21.74
C LYS A 134 -9.17 -8.48 -21.21
N ASP A 135 -8.25 -9.39 -21.46
CA ASP A 135 -8.41 -10.80 -21.11
C ASP A 135 -8.23 -10.99 -19.60
N LYS A 136 -9.25 -11.60 -18.97
CA LYS A 136 -9.34 -11.74 -17.52
C LYS A 136 -8.23 -12.62 -16.93
N GLU A 137 -7.82 -13.68 -17.61
CA GLU A 137 -6.77 -14.57 -17.13
C GLU A 137 -5.41 -13.88 -17.09
N ASN A 138 -5.06 -13.18 -18.18
CA ASN A 138 -3.86 -12.38 -18.22
C ASN A 138 -3.91 -11.23 -17.21
N LEU A 139 -5.08 -10.57 -17.04
CA LEU A 139 -5.26 -9.49 -16.07
C LEU A 139 -4.93 -9.96 -14.64
N TRP A 140 -5.45 -11.11 -14.21
CA TRP A 140 -5.15 -11.66 -12.88
C TRP A 140 -3.68 -12.00 -12.68
N MET A 141 -3.06 -12.58 -13.71
CA MET A 141 -1.63 -12.89 -13.67
C MET A 141 -0.77 -11.63 -13.56
N PHE A 142 -1.06 -10.62 -14.37
CA PHE A 142 -0.33 -9.34 -14.31
C PHE A 142 -0.60 -8.59 -13.01
N ALA A 143 -1.82 -8.66 -12.45
CA ALA A 143 -2.10 -8.10 -11.13
C ALA A 143 -1.25 -8.76 -10.04
N GLY A 144 -1.09 -10.07 -10.06
CA GLY A 144 -0.19 -10.79 -9.15
C GLY A 144 1.27 -10.33 -9.28
N ILE A 145 1.74 -10.11 -10.50
CA ILE A 145 3.10 -9.60 -10.77
C ILE A 145 3.26 -8.17 -10.24
N VAL A 146 2.28 -7.31 -10.46
CA VAL A 146 2.27 -5.93 -9.97
C VAL A 146 2.32 -5.91 -8.44
N ILE A 147 1.47 -6.69 -7.76
CA ILE A 147 1.46 -6.77 -6.29
C ILE A 147 2.81 -7.25 -5.77
N LEU A 148 3.41 -8.26 -6.39
CA LEU A 148 4.73 -8.76 -6.02
C LEU A 148 5.81 -7.68 -6.20
N SER A 149 5.80 -6.98 -7.33
CA SER A 149 6.75 -5.91 -7.61
C SER A 149 6.56 -4.70 -6.70
N ALA A 150 5.32 -4.38 -6.32
CA ALA A 150 5.01 -3.32 -5.38
C ALA A 150 5.56 -3.64 -3.98
N ASN A 151 5.31 -4.85 -3.47
CA ASN A 151 5.82 -5.24 -2.16
C ASN A 151 7.36 -5.32 -2.14
N ALA A 152 7.97 -5.88 -3.18
CA ALA A 152 9.43 -5.90 -3.29
C ALA A 152 10.01 -4.48 -3.40
N GLY A 153 9.35 -3.60 -4.15
CA GLY A 153 9.76 -2.20 -4.31
C GLY A 153 9.63 -1.37 -3.05
N GLY A 154 8.54 -1.56 -2.30
CA GLY A 154 8.31 -0.85 -1.03
C GLY A 154 9.28 -1.24 0.09
N ALA A 155 9.70 -2.51 0.13
CA ALA A 155 10.46 -3.05 1.24
C ALA A 155 11.84 -2.43 1.46
N TRP A 156 12.50 -1.92 0.42
CA TRP A 156 13.85 -1.33 0.52
C TRP A 156 13.86 0.18 0.76
N SER A 157 12.71 0.82 0.71
CA SER A 157 12.57 2.27 0.94
C SER A 157 12.03 2.55 2.34
N PRO A 158 12.50 3.59 3.03
CA PRO A 158 11.95 3.96 4.35
C PRO A 158 10.48 4.42 4.28
N ILE A 159 10.01 4.86 3.11
CA ILE A 159 8.64 5.37 2.89
C ILE A 159 7.80 4.45 1.98
N GLY A 160 8.37 3.38 1.47
CA GLY A 160 7.72 2.51 0.48
C GLY A 160 6.80 1.44 1.07
N ASP A 161 6.79 1.27 2.39
CA ASP A 161 5.92 0.34 3.11
C ASP A 161 5.62 0.89 4.51
N ILE A 162 4.40 0.69 4.99
CA ILE A 162 3.98 1.14 6.33
C ILE A 162 4.90 0.55 7.41
N THR A 163 5.35 -0.69 7.24
CA THR A 163 6.24 -1.33 8.22
C THR A 163 7.61 -0.67 8.28
N THR A 164 8.18 -0.29 7.15
CA THR A 164 9.45 0.43 7.10
C THR A 164 9.33 1.87 7.63
N ILE A 165 8.20 2.53 7.35
CA ILE A 165 7.87 3.85 7.92
C ILE A 165 7.84 3.78 9.45
N MET A 166 7.14 2.81 10.02
CA MET A 166 7.04 2.64 11.48
C MET A 166 8.40 2.41 12.12
N LEU A 167 9.25 1.56 11.54
CA LEU A 167 10.59 1.29 12.05
C LEU A 167 11.51 2.50 11.92
N TRP A 168 11.38 3.28 10.87
CA TRP A 168 12.20 4.47 10.63
C TRP A 168 11.78 5.62 11.54
N ILE A 169 10.50 5.98 11.61
CA ILE A 169 9.99 7.04 12.50
C ILE A 169 10.21 6.66 13.96
N GLY A 170 9.99 5.39 14.34
CA GLY A 170 10.28 4.88 15.68
C GLY A 170 11.77 4.80 16.03
N GLY A 171 12.69 5.31 15.17
CA GLY A 171 14.13 5.38 15.43
C GLY A 171 14.84 4.02 15.50
N GLN A 172 14.17 2.93 15.13
CA GLN A 172 14.74 1.56 15.21
C GLN A 172 15.73 1.27 14.10
N VAL A 173 15.54 1.91 12.94
CA VAL A 173 16.41 1.79 11.78
C VAL A 173 16.63 3.16 11.13
N THR A 174 17.76 3.32 10.45
CA THR A 174 18.03 4.53 9.67
C THR A 174 17.64 4.30 8.19
N ALA A 175 17.25 5.36 7.49
CA ALA A 175 16.92 5.29 6.07
C ALA A 175 18.06 4.68 5.23
N SER A 176 19.31 5.09 5.51
CA SER A 176 20.48 4.53 4.83
C SER A 176 20.62 3.03 5.06
N ASN A 177 20.36 2.55 6.27
CA ASN A 177 20.49 1.14 6.62
C ASN A 177 19.42 0.28 5.94
N ILE A 178 18.16 0.76 5.87
CA ILE A 178 17.10 0.09 5.11
C ILE A 178 17.52 -0.05 3.65
N ILE A 179 17.90 1.06 3.01
CA ILE A 179 18.24 1.08 1.58
C ILE A 179 19.40 0.12 1.30
N THR A 180 20.51 0.22 2.01
CA THR A 180 21.70 -0.57 1.73
C THR A 180 21.55 -2.07 2.03
N SER A 181 20.78 -2.40 3.09
CA SER A 181 20.61 -3.80 3.51
C SER A 181 19.51 -4.53 2.78
N VAL A 182 18.42 -3.83 2.39
CA VAL A 182 17.22 -4.47 1.84
C VAL A 182 17.11 -4.32 0.33
N PHE A 183 17.79 -3.36 -0.30
CA PHE A 183 17.72 -3.16 -1.76
C PHE A 183 18.05 -4.42 -2.56
N LEU A 184 19.19 -5.06 -2.28
CA LEU A 184 19.60 -6.26 -3.02
C LEU A 184 18.63 -7.45 -2.81
N PRO A 185 18.22 -7.82 -1.59
CA PRO A 185 17.16 -8.79 -1.37
C PRO A 185 15.86 -8.46 -2.12
N SER A 186 15.42 -7.20 -2.12
CA SER A 186 14.21 -6.76 -2.82
C SER A 186 14.33 -6.93 -4.34
N VAL A 187 15.48 -6.58 -4.91
CA VAL A 187 15.75 -6.79 -6.33
C VAL A 187 15.70 -8.29 -6.68
N VAL A 188 16.31 -9.13 -5.87
CA VAL A 188 16.28 -10.59 -6.09
C VAL A 188 14.85 -11.12 -5.98
N CYS A 189 14.08 -10.66 -4.98
CA CYS A 189 12.69 -11.05 -4.78
C CYS A 189 11.81 -10.67 -5.99
N ALA A 190 12.04 -9.52 -6.61
CA ALA A 190 11.34 -9.12 -7.83
C ALA A 190 11.82 -9.88 -9.07
N LEU A 191 13.14 -10.05 -9.24
CA LEU A 191 13.71 -10.63 -10.45
C LEU A 191 13.45 -12.12 -10.62
N VAL A 192 13.53 -12.91 -9.54
CA VAL A 192 13.38 -14.38 -9.62
C VAL A 192 12.07 -14.79 -10.28
N PRO A 193 10.88 -14.33 -9.83
CA PRO A 193 9.62 -14.66 -10.48
C PRO A 193 9.50 -14.07 -11.89
N LEU A 194 10.06 -12.89 -12.15
CA LEU A 194 10.04 -12.28 -13.49
C LEU A 194 10.85 -13.10 -14.49
N ILE A 195 12.04 -13.56 -14.11
CA ILE A 195 12.87 -14.44 -14.94
C ILE A 195 12.12 -15.75 -15.20
N TYR A 196 11.56 -16.38 -14.17
CA TYR A 196 10.77 -17.61 -14.34
C TYR A 196 9.62 -17.42 -15.32
N LEU A 197 8.85 -16.33 -15.17
CA LEU A 197 7.71 -16.02 -16.02
C LEU A 197 8.12 -15.66 -17.44
N THR A 198 9.31 -15.10 -17.65
CA THR A 198 9.85 -14.82 -19.00
C THR A 198 9.91 -16.08 -19.86
N PHE A 199 10.27 -17.22 -19.27
CA PHE A 199 10.31 -18.49 -20.00
C PHE A 199 8.93 -19.12 -20.20
N LYS A 200 7.98 -18.78 -19.34
CA LYS A 200 6.64 -19.39 -19.36
C LYS A 200 5.65 -18.59 -20.19
N LEU A 201 5.77 -17.27 -20.22
CA LEU A 201 4.87 -16.37 -20.92
C LEU A 201 5.18 -16.32 -22.41
N LYS A 202 4.13 -16.51 -23.24
CA LYS A 202 4.22 -16.40 -24.70
C LYS A 202 3.05 -15.61 -25.24
N GLY A 203 3.24 -14.96 -26.38
CA GLY A 203 2.21 -14.26 -27.11
C GLY A 203 2.00 -12.81 -26.67
N GLU A 204 0.85 -12.29 -27.05
CA GLU A 204 0.47 -10.89 -26.86
C GLU A 204 -0.75 -10.75 -25.97
N VAL A 205 -0.92 -9.59 -25.36
CA VAL A 205 -2.15 -9.21 -24.65
C VAL A 205 -3.12 -8.56 -25.63
N THR A 206 -4.41 -8.81 -25.42
CA THR A 206 -5.47 -8.10 -26.13
C THR A 206 -5.80 -6.83 -25.36
N ARG A 207 -5.65 -5.67 -26.01
CA ARG A 207 -6.03 -4.39 -25.42
C ARG A 207 -7.55 -4.18 -25.50
N PRO A 208 -8.16 -3.52 -24.51
CA PRO A 208 -9.50 -2.99 -24.66
C PRO A 208 -9.56 -2.03 -25.85
N VAL A 209 -10.63 -2.07 -26.61
CA VAL A 209 -10.88 -1.07 -27.65
C VAL A 209 -11.05 0.27 -26.95
N LYS A 210 -10.20 1.25 -27.25
CA LYS A 210 -10.44 2.64 -26.84
C LYS A 210 -11.77 3.04 -27.49
N LEU A 211 -12.85 3.04 -26.73
CA LEU A 211 -13.98 3.87 -27.08
C LEU A 211 -13.46 5.28 -26.97
N GLU A 212 -13.26 5.98 -28.10
CA GLU A 212 -13.09 7.41 -28.08
C GLU A 212 -14.33 7.98 -27.37
N SER A 213 -14.20 8.27 -26.09
CA SER A 213 -15.16 9.11 -25.42
C SER A 213 -15.01 10.48 -26.08
N LYS A 214 -15.87 10.78 -27.03
CA LYS A 214 -16.22 12.15 -27.39
C LYS A 214 -16.98 12.75 -26.21
N GLU A 215 -16.37 12.82 -25.06
CA GLU A 215 -16.76 13.80 -24.09
C GLU A 215 -16.28 15.16 -24.63
N HIS A 216 -17.16 15.75 -25.39
CA HIS A 216 -17.16 17.17 -25.57
C HIS A 216 -17.22 17.76 -24.15
N TYR A 217 -16.10 18.20 -23.62
CA TYR A 217 -16.07 19.11 -22.49
C TYR A 217 -16.82 20.35 -22.96
N THR A 218 -18.10 20.40 -22.69
CA THR A 218 -18.91 21.61 -22.85
C THR A 218 -18.51 22.48 -21.67
N ASP A 219 -17.67 23.47 -21.97
CA ASP A 219 -17.31 24.53 -21.04
C ASP A 219 -18.60 25.07 -20.40
N PRO A 220 -18.75 24.99 -19.06
CA PRO A 220 -19.97 25.45 -18.38
C PRO A 220 -20.27 26.94 -18.65
N THR A 221 -19.28 27.72 -19.07
CA THR A 221 -19.48 29.14 -19.44
C THR A 221 -20.28 29.34 -20.72
N THR A 222 -20.21 28.40 -21.69
CA THR A 222 -20.96 28.53 -22.95
C THR A 222 -22.45 28.17 -22.84
N SER A 223 -22.87 27.50 -21.75
CA SER A 223 -24.29 27.27 -21.50
C SER A 223 -25.01 28.46 -20.84
N PHE A 224 -24.27 29.32 -20.16
CA PHE A 224 -24.83 30.51 -19.49
C PHE A 224 -25.09 31.64 -20.47
N GLU A 225 -24.25 31.82 -21.48
CA GLU A 225 -24.40 32.86 -22.50
C GLU A 225 -25.53 32.63 -23.54
N ARG A 226 -26.06 31.40 -23.63
CA ARG A 226 -27.12 31.05 -24.58
C ARG A 226 -28.53 31.28 -24.06
N ASN A 227 -28.68 31.62 -22.76
CA ASN A 227 -29.97 31.87 -22.09
C ASN A 227 -30.15 33.33 -21.61
N LEU A 228 -29.31 34.25 -22.06
CA LEU A 228 -29.47 35.66 -21.95
C LEU A 228 -29.83 36.28 -23.33
#